data_387c56270c86aef17975ecf410d90ddb
#
_entry.id   387c56270c86aef17975ecf410d90ddb
#
_cell.length_a   1.000
_cell.length_b   1.000
_cell.length_c   1.000
_cell.angle_alpha   90.00
_cell.angle_beta   90.00
_cell.angle_gamma   90.00
#
_symmetry.space_group_name_H-M   'P 1'
#
loop_
_entity.id
_entity.type
_entity.pdbx_description
1 polymer ?
#
loop_
_entity_poly.entity_id
_entity_poly.type
_entity_poly.pdbx_seq_one_letter_code
_entity_poly.pdbx_strand_id
1 'polypeptide(L)'
;IAAGIEQIVLVGSMGGTNENHPLNRMGNGKILIWKRKAEAYLVNSGVDYTIIRAGGLLDQPGGVRKLLVGDNDELLINPPDDIPTSIPRADVAETVVQALKEPLALNKAFDLMSYPEADAESITQDFAALFAQTTAAKF
;
A
#
# COMPACT_ATOMS: atom_id res chain seq x y z
N ILE A 1 -21.45 -5.48 0.07
CA ILE A 1 -21.97 -6.88 0.13
C ILE A 1 -23.32 -6.95 -0.59
N ALA A 2 -24.26 -6.12 -0.19
CA ALA A 2 -25.61 -6.11 -0.80
C ALA A 2 -25.59 -5.77 -2.31
N ALA A 3 -24.58 -5.02 -2.78
CA ALA A 3 -24.41 -4.64 -4.18
C ALA A 3 -23.72 -5.72 -5.04
N GLY A 4 -23.34 -6.86 -4.46
CA GLY A 4 -22.65 -7.93 -5.17
C GLY A 4 -21.21 -7.60 -5.56
N ILE A 5 -20.55 -6.71 -4.83
CA ILE A 5 -19.16 -6.37 -5.04
C ILE A 5 -18.27 -7.56 -4.66
N GLU A 6 -17.38 -7.94 -5.57
CA GLU A 6 -16.50 -9.10 -5.40
C GLU A 6 -15.17 -8.75 -4.72
N GLN A 7 -14.67 -7.54 -4.92
CA GLN A 7 -13.39 -7.10 -4.36
C GLN A 7 -13.40 -5.61 -4.05
N ILE A 8 -12.76 -5.22 -2.97
CA ILE A 8 -12.50 -3.82 -2.63
C ILE A 8 -10.99 -3.62 -2.50
N VAL A 9 -10.46 -2.69 -3.29
CA VAL A 9 -9.08 -2.22 -3.14
C VAL A 9 -9.11 -0.93 -2.33
N LEU A 10 -8.50 -0.97 -1.14
CA LEU A 10 -8.46 0.16 -0.22
C LEU A 10 -7.06 0.75 -0.19
N VAL A 11 -6.94 2.03 -0.50
CA VAL A 11 -5.68 2.76 -0.38
C VAL A 11 -5.61 3.36 1.02
N GLY A 12 -4.74 2.79 1.83
CA GLY A 12 -4.43 3.26 3.17
C GLY A 12 -3.09 3.99 3.22
N SER A 13 -2.49 4.00 4.39
CA SER A 13 -1.21 4.67 4.63
C SER A 13 -0.30 3.84 5.52
N MET A 14 1.00 3.91 5.27
CA MET A 14 2.00 3.51 6.25
C MET A 14 1.91 4.37 7.51
N GLY A 15 2.49 3.90 8.59
CA GLY A 15 2.54 4.58 9.88
C GLY A 15 1.45 4.16 10.85
N GLY A 16 0.53 3.29 10.44
CA GLY A 16 -0.60 2.87 11.27
C GLY A 16 -0.26 1.96 12.47
N THR A 17 0.97 1.47 12.55
CA THR A 17 1.44 0.71 13.71
C THR A 17 1.85 1.59 14.89
N ASN A 18 2.00 2.89 14.67
CA ASN A 18 2.43 3.86 15.68
C ASN A 18 1.32 4.86 15.98
N GLU A 19 0.64 4.72 17.11
CA GLU A 19 -0.41 5.65 17.55
C GLU A 19 0.10 7.08 17.75
N ASN A 20 1.39 7.25 18.02
CA ASN A 20 2.03 8.53 18.22
C ASN A 20 2.64 9.12 16.93
N HIS A 21 2.35 8.53 15.78
CA HIS A 21 2.85 9.03 14.51
C HIS A 21 2.41 10.50 14.29
N PRO A 22 3.29 11.39 13.79
CA PRO A 22 2.97 12.80 13.61
C PRO A 22 1.68 13.07 12.82
N LEU A 23 1.35 12.24 11.83
CA LEU A 23 0.12 12.39 11.05
C LEU A 23 -1.15 12.27 11.90
N ASN A 24 -1.11 11.57 13.04
CA ASN A 24 -2.25 11.49 13.95
C ASN A 24 -2.55 12.80 14.69
N ARG A 25 -1.68 13.81 14.55
CA ARG A 25 -1.86 15.14 15.11
C ARG A 25 -2.43 16.15 14.11
N MET A 26 -2.61 15.76 12.85
CA MET A 26 -3.12 16.62 11.79
C MET A 26 -4.65 16.57 11.72
N GLY A 27 -5.25 17.68 11.26
CA GLY A 27 -6.70 17.80 11.11
C GLY A 27 -7.42 17.54 12.42
N ASN A 28 -8.40 16.64 12.42
CA ASN A 28 -9.16 16.24 13.62
C ASN A 28 -8.38 15.23 14.49
N GLY A 29 -7.13 14.91 14.15
CA GLY A 29 -6.29 13.95 14.84
C GLY A 29 -6.63 12.51 14.54
N LYS A 30 -5.72 11.60 14.90
CA LYS A 30 -5.90 10.14 14.84
C LYS A 30 -6.19 9.59 13.43
N ILE A 31 -5.75 10.27 12.37
CA ILE A 31 -6.05 9.88 10.98
C ILE A 31 -5.60 8.44 10.67
N LEU A 32 -4.41 8.05 11.11
CA LEU A 32 -3.88 6.70 10.85
C LEU A 32 -4.60 5.64 11.68
N ILE A 33 -5.06 5.99 12.88
CA ILE A 33 -5.85 5.10 13.72
C ILE A 33 -7.19 4.78 13.04
N TRP A 34 -7.85 5.80 12.50
CA TRP A 34 -9.11 5.61 11.78
C TRP A 34 -8.92 4.84 10.48
N LYS A 35 -7.82 5.07 9.76
CA LYS A 35 -7.49 4.28 8.57
C LYS A 35 -7.33 2.81 8.90
N ARG A 36 -6.63 2.47 9.97
CA ARG A 36 -6.47 1.07 10.42
C ARG A 36 -7.80 0.45 10.85
N LYS A 37 -8.67 1.20 11.49
CA LYS A 37 -10.02 0.72 11.82
C LYS A 37 -10.84 0.40 10.58
N ALA A 38 -10.75 1.24 9.54
CA ALA A 38 -11.40 0.99 8.26
C ALA A 38 -10.88 -0.30 7.60
N GLU A 39 -9.57 -0.51 7.63
CA GLU A 39 -8.96 -1.74 7.12
C GLU A 39 -9.48 -2.99 7.87
N ALA A 40 -9.49 -2.95 9.19
CA ALA A 40 -9.98 -4.06 10.01
C ALA A 40 -11.46 -4.35 9.74
N TYR A 41 -12.27 -3.31 9.55
CA TYR A 41 -13.68 -3.46 9.18
C TYR A 41 -13.83 -4.17 7.84
N LEU A 42 -13.05 -3.77 6.84
CA LEU A 42 -13.05 -4.40 5.51
C LEU A 42 -12.67 -5.89 5.61
N VAL A 43 -11.58 -6.20 6.29
CA VAL A 43 -11.11 -7.59 6.45
C VAL A 43 -12.17 -8.46 7.11
N ASN A 44 -12.87 -7.94 8.11
CA ASN A 44 -13.89 -8.67 8.85
C ASN A 44 -15.24 -8.73 8.12
N SER A 45 -15.41 -8.02 7.02
CA SER A 45 -16.67 -7.98 6.26
C SER A 45 -16.95 -9.24 5.45
N GLY A 46 -15.94 -10.05 5.17
CA GLY A 46 -16.03 -11.22 4.29
C GLY A 46 -15.90 -10.91 2.80
N VAL A 47 -15.78 -9.65 2.41
CA VAL A 47 -15.50 -9.26 1.03
C VAL A 47 -14.02 -9.46 0.74
N ASP A 48 -13.68 -9.98 -0.44
CA ASP A 48 -12.28 -10.06 -0.85
C ASP A 48 -11.67 -8.66 -0.92
N TYR A 49 -10.46 -8.51 -0.42
CA TYR A 49 -9.81 -7.21 -0.27
C TYR A 49 -8.40 -7.19 -0.83
N THR A 50 -7.94 -5.99 -1.15
CA THR A 50 -6.52 -5.65 -1.30
C THR A 50 -6.31 -4.33 -0.60
N ILE A 51 -5.43 -4.30 0.40
CA ILE A 51 -5.12 -3.09 1.16
C ILE A 51 -3.71 -2.63 0.81
N ILE A 52 -3.62 -1.43 0.26
CA ILE A 52 -2.35 -0.82 -0.15
C ILE A 52 -2.05 0.33 0.80
N ARG A 53 -1.04 0.16 1.65
CA ARG A 53 -0.59 1.17 2.60
C ARG A 53 0.55 1.95 1.97
N ALA A 54 0.21 3.06 1.32
CA ALA A 54 1.19 3.86 0.58
C ALA A 54 2.09 4.67 1.51
N GLY A 55 3.32 4.87 1.09
CA GLY A 55 4.23 5.87 1.66
C GLY A 55 3.82 7.29 1.27
N GLY A 56 4.69 8.27 1.52
CA GLY A 56 4.45 9.66 1.14
C GLY A 56 4.16 9.80 -0.36
N LEU A 57 3.06 10.45 -0.70
CA LEU A 57 2.62 10.54 -2.09
C LEU A 57 3.32 11.69 -2.82
N LEU A 58 3.85 11.39 -4.00
CA LEU A 58 4.58 12.34 -4.85
C LEU A 58 3.82 12.66 -6.12
N ASP A 59 3.95 13.90 -6.58
CA ASP A 59 3.43 14.35 -7.88
C ASP A 59 4.53 14.24 -8.96
N GLN A 60 5.05 13.03 -9.11
CA GLN A 60 6.13 12.67 -10.03
C GLN A 60 5.62 11.69 -11.08
N PRO A 61 6.32 11.53 -12.23
CA PRO A 61 5.92 10.55 -13.24
C PRO A 61 5.87 9.13 -12.68
N GLY A 62 4.84 8.36 -13.08
CA GLY A 62 4.74 6.94 -12.80
C GLY A 62 5.35 6.08 -13.90
N GLY A 63 5.49 4.79 -13.61
CA GLY A 63 5.99 3.81 -14.58
C GLY A 63 7.49 3.86 -14.83
N VAL A 64 8.24 4.59 -14.03
CA VAL A 64 9.69 4.78 -14.19
C VAL A 64 10.50 4.39 -12.96
N ARG A 65 9.86 3.77 -11.98
CA ARG A 65 10.51 3.41 -10.71
C ARG A 65 10.39 1.92 -10.39
N LYS A 66 11.29 1.46 -9.54
CA LYS A 66 11.17 0.14 -8.91
C LYS A 66 10.29 0.26 -7.68
N LEU A 67 9.21 -0.51 -7.63
CA LEU A 67 8.29 -0.55 -6.50
C LEU A 67 8.75 -1.58 -5.47
N LEU A 68 8.47 -1.29 -4.20
CA LEU A 68 8.77 -2.16 -3.07
C LEU A 68 7.50 -2.40 -2.27
N VAL A 69 7.34 -3.63 -1.84
CA VAL A 69 6.27 -4.03 -0.92
C VAL A 69 6.88 -4.54 0.38
N GLY A 70 6.18 -4.32 1.47
CA GLY A 70 6.57 -4.77 2.80
C GLY A 70 5.36 -5.02 3.67
N ASP A 71 5.59 -5.33 4.92
CA ASP A 71 4.54 -5.71 5.85
C ASP A 71 4.60 -4.84 7.11
N ASN A 72 3.44 -4.33 7.50
CA ASN A 72 3.22 -3.70 8.81
C ASN A 72 4.27 -2.64 9.21
N ASP A 73 4.52 -1.68 8.34
CA ASP A 73 5.47 -0.57 8.53
C ASP A 73 6.96 -0.98 8.54
N GLU A 74 7.28 -2.19 8.12
CA GLU A 74 8.67 -2.65 8.05
C GLU A 74 9.53 -1.73 7.18
N LEU A 75 9.03 -1.31 6.02
CA LEU A 75 9.74 -0.41 5.11
C LEU A 75 9.85 1.02 5.66
N LEU A 76 8.93 1.42 6.53
CA LEU A 76 8.97 2.73 7.17
C LEU A 76 10.03 2.76 8.28
N ILE A 77 10.14 1.68 9.04
CA ILE A 77 11.07 1.55 10.17
C ILE A 77 12.51 1.34 9.66
N ASN A 78 12.67 0.48 8.67
CA ASN A 78 13.97 0.15 8.08
C ASN A 78 13.91 0.23 6.55
N PRO A 79 13.88 1.44 5.97
CA PRO A 79 13.87 1.56 4.51
C PRO A 79 15.19 1.04 3.94
N PRO A 80 15.13 0.23 2.85
CA PRO A 80 16.34 -0.25 2.20
C PRO A 80 17.15 0.93 1.66
N ASP A 81 18.47 0.86 1.76
CA ASP A 81 19.39 1.88 1.25
C ASP A 81 19.11 3.30 1.76
N ASP A 82 18.44 3.44 2.92
CA ASP A 82 18.02 4.71 3.53
C ASP A 82 17.23 5.63 2.56
N ILE A 83 16.53 5.04 1.62
CA ILE A 83 15.72 5.81 0.66
C ILE A 83 14.49 6.43 1.31
N PRO A 84 13.95 7.55 0.76
CA PRO A 84 12.70 8.13 1.25
C PRO A 84 11.54 7.15 1.15
N THR A 85 10.70 7.09 2.17
CA THR A 85 9.49 6.26 2.19
C THR A 85 8.37 6.97 1.44
N SER A 86 8.46 6.96 0.12
CA SER A 86 7.56 7.71 -0.75
C SER A 86 7.31 6.97 -2.06
N ILE A 87 6.29 7.40 -2.79
CA ILE A 87 5.88 6.79 -4.06
C ILE A 87 5.08 7.80 -4.89
N PRO A 88 5.26 7.85 -6.23
CA PRO A 88 4.39 8.63 -7.08
C PRO A 88 2.92 8.17 -6.99
N ARG A 89 1.98 9.13 -6.96
CA ARG A 89 0.53 8.83 -6.97
C ARG A 89 0.15 7.95 -8.17
N ALA A 90 0.77 8.20 -9.32
CA ALA A 90 0.53 7.40 -10.52
C ALA A 90 0.91 5.94 -10.35
N ASP A 91 1.97 5.64 -9.60
CA ASP A 91 2.38 4.26 -9.33
C ASP A 91 1.43 3.57 -8.35
N VAL A 92 0.87 4.30 -7.38
CA VAL A 92 -0.19 3.76 -6.52
C VAL A 92 -1.41 3.42 -7.36
N ALA A 93 -1.82 4.31 -8.25
CA ALA A 93 -2.97 4.08 -9.14
C ALA A 93 -2.76 2.87 -10.04
N GLU A 94 -1.58 2.71 -10.62
CA GLU A 94 -1.25 1.52 -11.43
C GLU A 94 -1.31 0.25 -10.59
N THR A 95 -0.81 0.28 -9.38
CA THR A 95 -0.87 -0.87 -8.46
C THR A 95 -2.32 -1.25 -8.14
N VAL A 96 -3.22 -0.27 -7.96
CA VAL A 96 -4.67 -0.52 -7.78
C VAL A 96 -5.26 -1.23 -8.98
N VAL A 97 -4.97 -0.73 -10.18
CA VAL A 97 -5.47 -1.33 -11.44
C VAL A 97 -4.98 -2.77 -11.60
N GLN A 98 -3.69 -3.00 -11.34
CA GLN A 98 -3.11 -4.34 -11.42
C GLN A 98 -3.68 -5.28 -10.36
N ALA A 99 -3.95 -4.79 -9.15
CA ALA A 99 -4.56 -5.59 -8.09
C ALA A 99 -5.97 -6.09 -8.47
N LEU A 100 -6.71 -5.31 -9.25
CA LEU A 100 -8.03 -5.72 -9.74
C LEU A 100 -7.96 -6.84 -10.79
N LYS A 101 -6.82 -7.01 -11.44
CA LYS A 101 -6.61 -8.01 -12.50
C LYS A 101 -5.89 -9.26 -12.02
N GLU A 102 -5.16 -9.17 -10.91
CA GLU A 102 -4.21 -10.21 -10.47
C GLU A 102 -4.73 -10.95 -9.25
N PRO A 103 -5.05 -12.28 -9.39
CA PRO A 103 -5.54 -13.07 -8.26
C PRO A 103 -4.58 -13.11 -7.06
N LEU A 104 -3.28 -12.96 -7.27
CA LEU A 104 -2.29 -12.93 -6.18
C LEU A 104 -2.44 -11.72 -5.25
N ALA A 105 -3.18 -10.69 -5.67
CA ALA A 105 -3.46 -9.52 -4.83
C ALA A 105 -4.66 -9.73 -3.90
N LEU A 106 -5.46 -10.76 -4.09
CA LEU A 106 -6.66 -11.01 -3.27
C LEU A 106 -6.30 -11.36 -1.83
N ASN A 107 -6.98 -10.69 -0.91
CA ASN A 107 -6.84 -10.90 0.54
C ASN A 107 -5.41 -10.65 1.03
N LYS A 108 -4.79 -9.62 0.49
CA LYS A 108 -3.45 -9.15 0.85
C LYS A 108 -3.51 -7.73 1.40
N ALA A 109 -2.60 -7.42 2.32
CA ALA A 109 -2.36 -6.08 2.80
C ALA A 109 -0.86 -5.84 2.86
N PHE A 110 -0.40 -4.73 2.31
CA PHE A 110 1.04 -4.48 2.19
C PHE A 110 1.35 -2.99 2.16
N ASP A 111 2.54 -2.68 2.64
CA ASP A 111 3.16 -1.38 2.46
C ASP A 111 3.64 -1.26 1.02
N LEU A 112 3.55 -0.07 0.44
CA LEU A 112 3.99 0.21 -0.92
C LEU A 112 4.80 1.49 -0.95
N MET A 113 6.01 1.39 -1.48
CA MET A 113 6.89 2.53 -1.73
C MET A 113 7.70 2.30 -3.00
N SER A 114 8.52 3.26 -3.37
CA SER A 114 9.39 3.13 -4.54
C SER A 114 10.81 3.60 -4.25
N TYR A 115 11.78 3.09 -5.03
CA TYR A 115 13.06 3.75 -5.15
C TYR A 115 12.88 5.10 -5.86
N PRO A 116 13.69 6.13 -5.52
CA PRO A 116 13.57 7.44 -6.16
C PRO A 116 13.96 7.41 -7.65
N GLU A 117 14.79 6.45 -8.03
CA GLU A 117 15.24 6.26 -9.41
C GLU A 117 15.39 4.77 -9.69
N ALA A 118 15.29 4.39 -10.96
CA ALA A 118 15.53 3.03 -11.41
C ALA A 118 16.13 3.03 -12.81
N ASP A 119 17.05 2.09 -13.04
CA ASP A 119 17.47 1.76 -14.40
C ASP A 119 16.30 1.13 -15.15
N ALA A 120 16.31 1.23 -16.48
CA ALA A 120 15.22 0.70 -17.32
C ALA A 120 14.90 -0.78 -17.03
N GLU A 121 15.91 -1.58 -16.69
CA GLU A 121 15.76 -3.00 -16.37
C GLU A 121 15.18 -3.24 -14.98
N SER A 122 15.27 -2.27 -14.08
CA SER A 122 14.81 -2.35 -12.69
C SER A 122 13.39 -1.84 -12.48
N ILE A 123 12.81 -1.16 -13.49
CA ILE A 123 11.44 -0.64 -13.41
C ILE A 123 10.47 -1.80 -13.19
N THR A 124 9.58 -1.67 -12.19
CA THR A 124 8.59 -2.71 -11.91
C THR A 124 7.57 -2.82 -13.05
N GLN A 125 7.49 -3.98 -13.66
CA GLN A 125 6.54 -4.33 -14.72
C GLN A 125 5.75 -5.58 -14.39
N ASP A 126 6.34 -6.51 -13.61
CA ASP A 126 5.71 -7.76 -13.20
C ASP A 126 5.01 -7.59 -11.84
N PHE A 127 3.75 -7.15 -11.88
CA PHE A 127 2.95 -6.96 -10.68
C PHE A 127 2.53 -8.29 -10.04
N ALA A 128 2.40 -9.36 -10.80
CA ALA A 128 2.15 -10.69 -10.23
C ALA A 128 3.28 -11.09 -9.29
N ALA A 129 4.53 -10.91 -9.71
CA ALA A 129 5.69 -11.16 -8.86
C ALA A 129 5.73 -10.23 -7.63
N LEU A 130 5.33 -8.97 -7.79
CA LEU A 130 5.25 -8.02 -6.69
C LEU A 130 4.23 -8.48 -5.64
N PHE A 131 3.02 -8.84 -6.06
CA PHE A 131 1.96 -9.32 -5.16
C PHE A 131 2.29 -10.67 -4.51
N ALA A 132 3.06 -11.52 -5.19
CA ALA A 132 3.50 -12.80 -4.63
C ALA A 132 4.36 -12.65 -3.36
N GLN A 133 4.95 -11.46 -3.14
CA GLN A 133 5.74 -11.15 -1.95
C GLN A 133 4.88 -10.68 -0.76
N THR A 134 3.59 -10.50 -0.95
CA THR A 134 2.68 -9.94 0.06
C THR A 134 1.96 -11.01 0.85
N THR A 135 1.41 -10.64 2.01
CA THR A 135 0.69 -11.53 2.92
C THR A 135 -0.67 -10.98 3.29
N ALA A 136 -1.49 -11.79 3.96
CA ALA A 136 -2.77 -11.34 4.49
C ALA A 136 -2.59 -10.22 5.53
N ALA A 137 -3.66 -9.45 5.76
CA ALA A 137 -3.63 -8.34 6.69
C ALA A 137 -3.28 -8.79 8.11
N LYS A 138 -2.44 -8.00 8.77
CA LYS A 138 -2.07 -8.12 10.18
C LYS A 138 -2.38 -6.80 10.89
N PHE A 139 -2.85 -6.92 12.11
CA PHE A 139 -3.24 -5.79 12.95
C PHE A 139 -2.63 -5.87 14.33
#